data_51bd997b70b2b81fea8b9acefaafdaa5
#
_entry.id   51bd997b70b2b81fea8b9acefaafdaa5
#
_cell.length_a   1.000
_cell.length_b   1.000
_cell.length_c   1.000
_cell.angle_alpha   90.00
_cell.angle_beta   90.00
_cell.angle_gamma   90.00
#
_symmetry.space_group_name_H-M   'P 1'
#
loop_
_entity.id
_entity.type
_entity.pdbx_description
1 polymer ?
#
loop_
_entity_poly.entity_id
_entity_poly.type
_entity_poly.pdbx_seq_one_letter_code
_entity_poly.pdbx_strand_id
1 'polypeptide(L)'
;ACIDAECILESSPVMSAVASRKALELGVKWVYSIDSALKPIGYREGLQSLLHNNGFPSLMDYTLWKRLQYIVRNGNQSVHTSKGLSKDDAILSLNILFDFVEWIDYCYGRDYEEREFAENKIPNKTKVAENIEERYKQVLKDVQKNTDKIVDEKDKEIARLLKANEELQQEMQKKKSQNLKTREYSYNPDMSEWTTRKRYIDADLKANGYVFDQAAKRNCVEEEYPVTGMPNATGTGY
;
A
#
# COMPACT_ATOMS: atom_id res chain seq x y z
N ALA A 1 -4.81 -27.28 5.45
CA ALA A 1 -5.02 -25.92 5.97
C ALA A 1 -6.48 -25.67 6.34
N CYS A 2 -7.48 -25.93 5.45
CA CYS A 2 -8.90 -25.75 5.81
C CYS A 2 -9.31 -26.71 6.94
N ILE A 3 -9.03 -27.99 6.80
CA ILE A 3 -9.29 -29.01 7.84
C ILE A 3 -8.59 -28.64 9.17
N ASP A 4 -7.38 -28.14 9.11
CA ASP A 4 -6.64 -27.71 10.30
C ASP A 4 -7.36 -26.55 11.01
N ALA A 5 -7.89 -25.59 10.23
CA ALA A 5 -8.64 -24.46 10.78
C ALA A 5 -9.93 -24.90 11.49
N GLU A 6 -10.63 -25.90 10.96
CA GLU A 6 -11.82 -26.50 11.58
C GLU A 6 -11.46 -27.28 12.84
N CYS A 7 -10.46 -28.16 12.78
CA CYS A 7 -10.05 -29.01 13.90
C CYS A 7 -9.58 -28.23 15.14
N ILE A 8 -9.00 -27.04 14.95
CA ILE A 8 -8.47 -26.26 16.06
C ILE A 8 -9.49 -25.28 16.67
N LEU A 9 -10.65 -25.08 16.05
CA LEU A 9 -11.64 -24.09 16.45
C LEU A 9 -12.04 -24.21 17.93
N GLU A 10 -12.34 -25.42 18.38
CA GLU A 10 -12.79 -25.67 19.77
C GLU A 10 -11.69 -25.48 20.81
N SER A 11 -10.43 -25.67 20.39
CA SER A 11 -9.27 -25.48 21.27
C SER A 11 -8.82 -24.03 21.31
N SER A 12 -8.85 -23.35 20.16
CA SER A 12 -8.38 -21.98 20.03
C SER A 12 -9.02 -21.26 18.84
N PRO A 13 -10.08 -20.48 19.05
CA PRO A 13 -10.67 -19.65 18.00
C PRO A 13 -9.67 -18.71 17.32
N VAL A 14 -8.72 -18.18 18.10
CA VAL A 14 -7.62 -17.33 17.61
C VAL A 14 -6.78 -18.09 16.57
N MET A 15 -6.37 -19.31 16.87
CA MET A 15 -5.55 -20.12 15.97
C MET A 15 -6.34 -20.60 14.75
N SER A 16 -7.64 -20.86 14.91
CA SER A 16 -8.55 -21.16 13.79
C SER A 16 -8.61 -20.00 12.80
N ALA A 17 -8.70 -18.76 13.27
CA ALA A 17 -8.70 -17.59 12.40
C ALA A 17 -7.35 -17.39 11.68
N VAL A 18 -6.21 -17.65 12.33
CA VAL A 18 -4.88 -17.65 11.72
C VAL A 18 -4.78 -18.73 10.65
N ALA A 19 -5.25 -19.93 10.94
CA ALA A 19 -5.26 -21.04 9.99
C ALA A 19 -6.17 -20.77 8.79
N SER A 20 -7.35 -20.16 9.02
CA SER A 20 -8.28 -19.73 7.97
C SER A 20 -7.62 -18.70 7.03
N ARG A 21 -6.92 -17.70 7.59
CA ARG A 21 -6.16 -16.74 6.80
C ARG A 21 -5.05 -17.40 5.98
N LYS A 22 -4.34 -18.38 6.56
CA LYS A 22 -3.31 -19.15 5.85
C LYS A 22 -3.91 -20.00 4.73
N ALA A 23 -5.05 -20.63 4.97
CA ALA A 23 -5.78 -21.38 3.96
C ALA A 23 -6.23 -20.48 2.80
N LEU A 24 -6.78 -19.30 3.11
CA LEU A 24 -7.12 -18.29 2.11
C LEU A 24 -5.90 -17.88 1.27
N GLU A 25 -4.75 -17.62 1.91
CA GLU A 25 -3.52 -17.26 1.20
C GLU A 25 -3.08 -18.35 0.21
N LEU A 26 -3.16 -19.59 0.63
CA LEU A 26 -2.81 -20.74 -0.23
C LEU A 26 -3.80 -20.87 -1.40
N GLY A 27 -5.10 -20.72 -1.15
CA GLY A 27 -6.12 -20.75 -2.20
C GLY A 27 -5.95 -19.63 -3.21
N VAL A 28 -5.73 -18.39 -2.75
CA VAL A 28 -5.48 -17.24 -3.62
C VAL A 28 -4.24 -17.47 -4.49
N LYS A 29 -3.13 -17.90 -3.90
CA LYS A 29 -1.89 -18.20 -4.64
C LYS A 29 -2.09 -19.32 -5.66
N TRP A 30 -2.89 -20.31 -5.31
CA TRP A 30 -3.23 -21.39 -6.25
C TRP A 30 -4.04 -20.86 -7.45
N VAL A 31 -5.06 -20.03 -7.22
CA VAL A 31 -5.82 -19.38 -8.30
C VAL A 31 -4.89 -18.60 -9.23
N TYR A 32 -3.97 -17.80 -8.67
CA TYR A 32 -2.97 -17.09 -9.46
C TYR A 32 -2.06 -18.00 -10.29
N SER A 33 -1.84 -19.23 -9.84
CA SER A 33 -0.99 -20.18 -10.57
C SER A 33 -1.66 -20.84 -11.76
N ILE A 34 -3.01 -20.86 -11.79
CA ILE A 34 -3.77 -21.58 -12.82
C ILE A 34 -4.60 -20.66 -13.72
N ASP A 35 -5.01 -19.47 -13.24
CA ASP A 35 -5.84 -18.56 -14.00
C ASP A 35 -5.00 -17.64 -14.88
N SER A 36 -5.14 -17.81 -16.20
CA SER A 36 -4.40 -17.03 -17.19
C SER A 36 -4.83 -15.56 -17.30
N ALA A 37 -5.98 -15.20 -16.73
CA ALA A 37 -6.43 -13.80 -16.66
C ALA A 37 -5.66 -12.98 -15.62
N LEU A 38 -4.98 -13.66 -14.69
CA LEU A 38 -4.19 -13.03 -13.65
C LEU A 38 -2.71 -12.91 -14.04
N LYS A 39 -2.08 -11.81 -13.64
CA LYS A 39 -0.63 -11.66 -13.83
C LYS A 39 0.12 -12.57 -12.85
N PRO A 40 1.29 -13.11 -13.25
CA PRO A 40 2.12 -13.92 -12.36
C PRO A 40 2.46 -13.18 -11.05
N ILE A 41 2.48 -13.93 -9.96
CA ILE A 41 2.78 -13.40 -8.61
C ILE A 41 4.26 -13.02 -8.51
N GLY A 42 4.55 -11.81 -8.01
CA GLY A 42 5.90 -11.42 -7.59
C GLY A 42 6.35 -12.17 -6.32
N TYR A 43 7.64 -12.39 -6.17
CA TYR A 43 8.24 -13.21 -5.08
C TYR A 43 7.85 -12.74 -3.66
N ARG A 44 7.50 -11.47 -3.47
CA ARG A 44 7.20 -10.86 -2.15
C ARG A 44 5.77 -10.36 -1.99
N GLU A 45 4.86 -10.75 -2.85
CA GLU A 45 3.49 -10.28 -2.74
C GLU A 45 2.74 -10.96 -1.59
N GLY A 46 2.24 -10.14 -0.67
CA GLY A 46 1.44 -10.59 0.46
C GLY A 46 -0.04 -10.78 0.07
N LEU A 47 -0.77 -11.53 0.89
CA LEU A 47 -2.19 -11.83 0.67
C LEU A 47 -3.03 -10.58 0.39
N GLN A 48 -2.82 -9.49 1.15
CA GLN A 48 -3.58 -8.24 0.97
C GLN A 48 -3.36 -7.64 -0.42
N SER A 49 -2.11 -7.63 -0.91
CA SER A 49 -1.79 -7.16 -2.26
C SER A 49 -2.46 -8.04 -3.32
N LEU A 50 -2.40 -9.36 -3.17
CA LEU A 50 -3.01 -10.29 -4.12
C LEU A 50 -4.53 -10.14 -4.20
N LEU A 51 -5.23 -9.95 -3.09
CA LEU A 51 -6.68 -9.74 -3.06
C LEU A 51 -7.12 -8.43 -3.72
N HIS A 52 -6.25 -7.41 -3.77
CA HIS A 52 -6.55 -6.10 -4.35
C HIS A 52 -5.90 -5.88 -5.72
N ASN A 53 -5.10 -6.84 -6.18
CA ASN A 53 -4.43 -6.69 -7.46
C ASN A 53 -5.44 -6.71 -8.61
N ASN A 54 -5.20 -5.88 -9.61
CA ASN A 54 -6.05 -5.72 -10.78
C ASN A 54 -6.29 -7.08 -11.46
N GLY A 55 -7.53 -7.51 -11.48
CA GLY A 55 -7.96 -8.78 -12.04
C GLY A 55 -8.58 -9.72 -11.01
N PHE A 56 -7.98 -9.93 -9.84
CA PHE A 56 -8.53 -10.87 -8.85
C PHE A 56 -9.95 -10.51 -8.37
N PRO A 57 -10.27 -9.25 -8.02
CA PRO A 57 -11.64 -8.88 -7.65
C PRO A 57 -12.67 -9.11 -8.75
N SER A 58 -12.25 -9.14 -10.01
CA SER A 58 -13.13 -9.32 -11.16
C SER A 58 -13.45 -10.77 -11.46
N LEU A 59 -12.76 -11.73 -10.82
CA LEU A 59 -12.99 -13.16 -11.01
C LEU A 59 -14.21 -13.67 -10.26
N MET A 60 -14.66 -12.97 -9.23
CA MET A 60 -15.73 -13.41 -8.34
C MET A 60 -16.74 -12.30 -8.07
N ASP A 61 -17.88 -12.69 -7.48
CA ASP A 61 -18.85 -11.71 -7.00
C ASP A 61 -18.24 -10.76 -5.98
N TYR A 62 -18.59 -9.49 -6.07
CA TYR A 62 -18.09 -8.43 -5.18
C TYR A 62 -18.39 -8.72 -3.71
N THR A 63 -19.52 -9.35 -3.40
CA THR A 63 -19.92 -9.70 -2.04
C THR A 63 -18.97 -10.73 -1.44
N LEU A 64 -18.66 -11.79 -2.20
CA LEU A 64 -17.68 -12.79 -1.77
C LEU A 64 -16.30 -12.16 -1.59
N TRP A 65 -15.81 -11.43 -2.58
CA TRP A 65 -14.52 -10.73 -2.48
C TRP A 65 -14.43 -9.83 -1.24
N LYS A 66 -15.49 -9.07 -0.95
CA LYS A 66 -15.56 -8.21 0.23
C LYS A 66 -15.52 -9.00 1.53
N ARG A 67 -16.20 -10.16 1.58
CA ARG A 67 -16.20 -11.06 2.74
C ARG A 67 -14.83 -11.66 3.02
N LEU A 68 -13.98 -11.92 2.00
CA LEU A 68 -12.62 -12.40 2.20
C LEU A 68 -11.75 -11.45 3.05
N GLN A 69 -12.03 -10.14 3.00
CA GLN A 69 -11.34 -9.16 3.84
C GLN A 69 -11.57 -9.38 5.35
N TYR A 70 -12.70 -10.00 5.70
CA TYR A 70 -13.00 -10.36 7.08
C TYR A 70 -12.03 -11.42 7.62
N ILE A 71 -11.72 -12.45 6.82
CA ILE A 71 -10.72 -13.48 7.16
C ILE A 71 -9.36 -12.85 7.38
N VAL A 72 -8.95 -11.95 6.46
CA VAL A 72 -7.65 -11.26 6.56
C VAL A 72 -7.58 -10.43 7.84
N ARG A 73 -8.62 -9.64 8.12
CA ARG A 73 -8.68 -8.80 9.32
C ARG A 73 -8.61 -9.63 10.60
N ASN A 74 -9.43 -10.68 10.72
CA ASN A 74 -9.46 -11.53 11.90
C ASN A 74 -8.14 -12.27 12.09
N GLY A 75 -7.56 -12.82 11.04
CA GLY A 75 -6.27 -13.49 11.09
C GLY A 75 -5.13 -12.55 11.50
N ASN A 76 -5.11 -11.31 10.99
CA ASN A 76 -4.12 -10.30 11.39
C ASN A 76 -4.32 -9.84 12.84
N GLN A 77 -5.55 -9.54 13.24
CA GLN A 77 -5.87 -9.15 14.61
C GLN A 77 -5.46 -10.22 15.61
N SER A 78 -5.67 -11.48 15.28
CA SER A 78 -5.32 -12.64 16.11
C SER A 78 -3.81 -12.75 16.36
N VAL A 79 -2.97 -12.24 15.48
CA VAL A 79 -1.50 -12.26 15.62
C VAL A 79 -0.98 -11.04 16.41
N HIS A 80 -1.66 -9.89 16.31
CA HIS A 80 -1.11 -8.61 16.79
C HIS A 80 -1.78 -8.04 18.05
N THR A 81 -2.90 -8.61 18.50
CA THR A 81 -3.61 -8.08 19.67
C THR A 81 -3.80 -9.15 20.74
N SER A 82 -3.68 -8.72 22.00
CA SER A 82 -4.03 -9.54 23.17
C SER A 82 -5.54 -9.70 23.38
N LYS A 83 -6.39 -9.03 22.61
CA LYS A 83 -7.85 -9.25 22.63
C LYS A 83 -8.14 -10.57 21.95
N GLY A 84 -8.72 -11.50 22.71
CA GLY A 84 -9.19 -12.78 22.18
C GLY A 84 -10.23 -12.57 21.07
N LEU A 85 -10.15 -13.38 20.03
CA LEU A 85 -11.19 -13.48 19.01
C LEU A 85 -12.33 -14.34 19.55
N SER A 86 -13.59 -13.97 19.31
CA SER A 86 -14.73 -14.80 19.71
C SER A 86 -14.79 -16.08 18.86
N LYS A 87 -15.43 -17.12 19.41
CA LYS A 87 -15.69 -18.35 18.67
C LYS A 87 -16.55 -18.08 17.43
N ASP A 88 -17.55 -17.21 17.57
CA ASP A 88 -18.46 -16.85 16.47
C ASP A 88 -17.73 -16.16 15.32
N ASP A 89 -16.77 -15.27 15.61
CA ASP A 89 -15.94 -14.64 14.60
C ASP A 89 -15.04 -15.64 13.86
N ALA A 90 -14.56 -16.66 14.57
CA ALA A 90 -13.77 -17.73 13.97
C ALA A 90 -14.65 -18.64 13.09
N ILE A 91 -15.86 -18.99 13.55
CA ILE A 91 -16.84 -19.74 12.75
C ILE A 91 -17.23 -18.96 11.49
N LEU A 92 -17.47 -17.65 11.61
CA LEU A 92 -17.75 -16.81 10.46
C LEU A 92 -16.58 -16.80 9.47
N SER A 93 -15.35 -16.78 9.97
CA SER A 93 -14.16 -16.88 9.10
C SER A 93 -14.07 -18.22 8.37
N LEU A 94 -14.43 -19.32 9.03
CA LEU A 94 -14.52 -20.66 8.42
C LEU A 94 -15.62 -20.74 7.36
N ASN A 95 -16.79 -20.19 7.64
CA ASN A 95 -17.89 -20.14 6.69
C ASN A 95 -17.50 -19.37 5.41
N ILE A 96 -16.91 -18.20 5.56
CA ILE A 96 -16.44 -17.40 4.41
C ILE A 96 -15.33 -18.15 3.64
N LEU A 97 -14.43 -18.85 4.36
CA LEU A 97 -13.41 -19.67 3.72
C LEU A 97 -14.03 -20.83 2.95
N PHE A 98 -15.09 -21.44 3.48
CA PHE A 98 -15.86 -22.48 2.79
C PHE A 98 -16.47 -21.93 1.49
N ASP A 99 -17.16 -20.79 1.54
CA ASP A 99 -17.72 -20.11 0.36
C ASP A 99 -16.64 -19.86 -0.72
N PHE A 100 -15.43 -19.48 -0.29
CA PHE A 100 -14.30 -19.26 -1.20
C PHE A 100 -13.79 -20.57 -1.83
N VAL A 101 -13.67 -21.63 -1.05
CA VAL A 101 -13.26 -22.96 -1.55
C VAL A 101 -14.31 -23.52 -2.50
N GLU A 102 -15.57 -23.34 -2.19
CA GLU A 102 -16.69 -23.75 -3.05
C GLU A 102 -16.68 -22.96 -4.37
N TRP A 103 -16.41 -21.65 -4.33
CA TRP A 103 -16.20 -20.85 -5.52
C TRP A 103 -15.01 -21.38 -6.37
N ILE A 104 -13.92 -21.79 -5.73
CA ILE A 104 -12.79 -22.42 -6.44
C ILE A 104 -13.23 -23.72 -7.10
N ASP A 105 -13.96 -24.58 -6.39
CA ASP A 105 -14.43 -25.84 -6.93
C ASP A 105 -15.42 -25.63 -8.10
N TYR A 106 -16.30 -24.65 -7.98
CA TYR A 106 -17.21 -24.24 -9.03
C TYR A 106 -16.50 -23.75 -10.30
N CYS A 107 -15.48 -22.91 -10.14
CA CYS A 107 -14.80 -22.31 -11.30
C CYS A 107 -13.77 -23.23 -11.95
N TYR A 108 -13.10 -24.08 -11.18
CA TYR A 108 -11.92 -24.83 -11.62
C TYR A 108 -12.01 -26.34 -11.35
N GLY A 109 -13.02 -26.79 -10.61
CA GLY A 109 -13.29 -28.22 -10.37
C GLY A 109 -13.81 -28.93 -11.62
N ARG A 110 -13.64 -30.25 -11.65
CA ARG A 110 -14.13 -31.09 -12.76
C ARG A 110 -15.59 -31.50 -12.58
N ASP A 111 -15.95 -31.83 -11.32
CA ASP A 111 -17.25 -32.37 -10.94
C ASP A 111 -17.74 -31.58 -9.73
N TYR A 112 -18.26 -30.36 -9.99
CA TYR A 112 -18.78 -29.50 -8.94
C TYR A 112 -20.12 -30.04 -8.42
N GLU A 113 -20.21 -30.19 -7.11
CA GLU A 113 -21.44 -30.42 -6.38
C GLU A 113 -21.64 -29.32 -5.34
N GLU A 114 -22.77 -28.64 -5.38
CA GLU A 114 -23.11 -27.61 -4.40
C GLU A 114 -23.21 -28.20 -2.99
N ARG A 115 -22.54 -27.58 -2.04
CA ARG A 115 -22.49 -27.99 -0.64
C ARG A 115 -22.79 -26.80 0.28
N GLU A 116 -23.36 -27.11 1.43
CA GLU A 116 -23.63 -26.12 2.46
C GLU A 116 -22.64 -26.24 3.60
N PHE A 117 -22.24 -25.08 4.16
CA PHE A 117 -21.43 -25.07 5.37
C PHE A 117 -22.24 -25.63 6.54
N ALA A 118 -21.74 -26.65 7.17
CA ALA A 118 -22.40 -27.33 8.28
C ALA A 118 -21.57 -27.17 9.57
N GLU A 119 -21.94 -26.18 10.38
CA GLU A 119 -21.26 -25.90 11.66
C GLU A 119 -21.24 -27.10 12.60
N ASN A 120 -22.33 -27.90 12.62
CA ASN A 120 -22.45 -29.10 13.46
C ASN A 120 -21.51 -30.25 13.05
N LYS A 121 -20.84 -30.15 11.90
CA LYS A 121 -19.85 -31.11 11.44
C LYS A 121 -18.41 -30.72 11.82
N ILE A 122 -18.20 -29.52 12.37
CA ILE A 122 -16.89 -29.09 12.85
C ILE A 122 -16.42 -30.04 13.97
N PRO A 123 -15.20 -30.60 13.87
CA PRO A 123 -14.71 -31.59 14.83
C PRO A 123 -14.58 -31.00 16.24
N ASN A 124 -15.16 -31.66 17.24
CA ASN A 124 -14.88 -31.34 18.64
C ASN A 124 -13.45 -31.76 19.02
N LYS A 125 -12.93 -31.20 20.14
CA LYS A 125 -11.56 -31.46 20.63
C LYS A 125 -11.14 -32.90 20.44
N THR A 126 -10.17 -33.12 19.56
CA THR A 126 -9.52 -34.42 19.35
C THR A 126 -8.00 -34.25 19.54
N LYS A 127 -7.29 -35.34 19.80
CA LYS A 127 -5.82 -35.36 19.88
C LYS A 127 -5.14 -34.75 18.62
N VAL A 128 -5.83 -34.78 17.48
CA VAL A 128 -5.38 -34.15 16.24
C VAL A 128 -5.35 -32.62 16.36
N ALA A 129 -6.33 -32.01 17.05
CA ALA A 129 -6.39 -30.57 17.27
C ALA A 129 -5.20 -30.09 18.14
N GLU A 130 -4.82 -30.85 19.17
CA GLU A 130 -3.68 -30.51 20.04
C GLU A 130 -2.35 -30.50 19.26
N ASN A 131 -2.11 -31.50 18.43
CA ASN A 131 -0.91 -31.54 17.56
C ASN A 131 -0.89 -30.40 16.55
N ILE A 132 -2.04 -30.04 15.99
CA ILE A 132 -2.16 -28.93 15.04
C ILE A 132 -1.90 -27.61 15.78
N GLU A 133 -2.45 -27.42 16.97
CA GLU A 133 -2.21 -26.22 17.79
C GLU A 133 -0.73 -26.02 18.11
N GLU A 134 -0.03 -27.07 18.49
CA GLU A 134 1.43 -26.99 18.73
C GLU A 134 2.19 -26.59 17.47
N ARG A 135 1.86 -27.19 16.32
CA ARG A 135 2.46 -26.83 15.04
C ARG A 135 2.22 -25.37 14.65
N TYR A 136 0.99 -24.86 14.82
CA TYR A 136 0.69 -23.45 14.56
C TYR A 136 1.40 -22.51 15.53
N LYS A 137 1.49 -22.85 16.83
CA LYS A 137 2.29 -22.08 17.80
C LYS A 137 3.77 -22.02 17.38
N GLN A 138 4.32 -23.12 16.86
CA GLN A 138 5.70 -23.14 16.37
C GLN A 138 5.85 -22.25 15.12
N VAL A 139 4.95 -22.38 14.13
CA VAL A 139 4.95 -21.54 12.92
C VAL A 139 4.82 -20.06 13.27
N LEU A 140 3.93 -19.70 14.21
CA LEU A 140 3.81 -18.30 14.67
C LEU A 140 5.10 -17.79 15.29
N LYS A 141 5.78 -18.58 16.14
CA LYS A 141 7.06 -18.19 16.72
C LYS A 141 8.12 -17.98 15.64
N ASP A 142 8.15 -18.84 14.63
CA ASP A 142 9.13 -18.72 13.54
C ASP A 142 8.85 -17.51 12.66
N VAL A 143 7.56 -17.23 12.37
CA VAL A 143 7.13 -16.01 11.65
C VAL A 143 7.49 -14.77 12.46
N GLN A 144 7.19 -14.75 13.75
CA GLN A 144 7.49 -13.62 14.62
C GLN A 144 9.01 -13.37 14.70
N LYS A 145 9.80 -14.43 14.90
CA LYS A 145 11.26 -14.33 14.91
C LYS A 145 11.86 -13.84 13.58
N ASN A 146 11.26 -14.23 12.45
CA ASN A 146 11.68 -13.73 11.14
C ASN A 146 11.26 -12.28 10.91
N THR A 147 10.07 -11.90 11.39
CA THR A 147 9.61 -10.50 11.34
C THR A 147 10.51 -9.62 12.18
N ASP A 148 10.82 -10.02 13.41
CA ASP A 148 11.73 -9.27 14.31
C ASP A 148 13.11 -9.07 13.67
N LYS A 149 13.67 -10.10 13.04
CA LYS A 149 14.95 -9.97 12.31
C LYS A 149 14.86 -8.95 11.16
N ILE A 150 13.77 -8.99 10.38
CA ILE A 150 13.58 -8.05 9.27
C ILE A 150 13.42 -6.61 9.80
N VAL A 151 12.71 -6.43 10.91
CA VAL A 151 12.57 -5.13 11.58
C VAL A 151 13.93 -4.64 12.05
N ASP A 152 14.70 -5.46 12.77
CA ASP A 152 16.05 -5.11 13.24
C ASP A 152 17.00 -4.74 12.09
N GLU A 153 16.94 -5.46 10.96
CA GLU A 153 17.74 -5.14 9.78
C GLU A 153 17.33 -3.81 9.15
N LYS A 154 16.01 -3.54 9.10
CA LYS A 154 15.49 -2.27 8.59
C LYS A 154 15.80 -1.10 9.50
N ASP A 155 15.74 -1.27 10.80
CA ASP A 155 16.09 -0.24 11.77
C ASP A 155 17.58 0.13 11.68
N LYS A 156 18.45 -0.87 11.50
CA LYS A 156 19.89 -0.63 11.25
C LYS A 156 20.13 0.13 9.95
N GLU A 157 19.42 -0.20 8.89
CA GLU A 157 19.53 0.50 7.61
C GLU A 157 18.99 1.93 7.70
N ILE A 158 17.87 2.15 8.39
CA ILE A 158 17.33 3.49 8.66
C ILE A 158 18.35 4.32 9.45
N ALA A 159 18.93 3.78 10.51
CA ALA A 159 19.95 4.47 11.30
C ALA A 159 21.18 4.84 10.46
N ARG A 160 21.63 3.95 9.57
CA ARG A 160 22.72 4.21 8.64
C ARG A 160 22.39 5.33 7.64
N LEU A 161 21.18 5.30 7.07
CA LEU A 161 20.74 6.32 6.12
C LEU A 161 20.56 7.70 6.79
N LEU A 162 20.03 7.73 8.03
CA LEU A 162 19.93 8.97 8.80
C LEU A 162 21.31 9.58 9.07
N LYS A 163 22.28 8.77 9.48
CA LYS A 163 23.66 9.23 9.70
C LYS A 163 24.29 9.77 8.42
N ALA A 164 24.14 9.05 7.30
CA ALA A 164 24.65 9.51 6.01
C ALA A 164 23.99 10.83 5.56
N ASN A 165 22.70 11.01 5.84
CA ASN A 165 21.99 12.25 5.55
C ASN A 165 22.49 13.42 6.42
N GLU A 166 22.74 13.20 7.71
CA GLU A 166 23.33 14.20 8.58
C GLU A 166 24.73 14.61 8.12
N GLU A 167 25.56 13.66 7.71
CA GLU A 167 26.91 13.93 7.16
C GLU A 167 26.83 14.78 5.89
N LEU A 168 25.93 14.43 4.96
CA LEU A 168 25.68 15.20 3.74
C LEU A 168 25.18 16.62 4.03
N GLN A 169 24.27 16.78 4.98
CA GLN A 169 23.77 18.09 5.39
C GLN A 169 24.89 18.95 5.98
N GLN A 170 25.78 18.37 6.81
CA GLN A 170 26.94 19.07 7.34
C GLN A 170 27.92 19.49 6.24
N GLU A 171 28.18 18.62 5.26
CA GLU A 171 29.00 18.96 4.10
C GLU A 171 28.40 20.10 3.26
N MET A 172 27.08 20.04 3.01
CA MET A 172 26.38 21.12 2.31
C MET A 172 26.45 22.43 3.06
N GLN A 173 26.30 22.44 4.40
CA GLN A 173 26.43 23.63 5.21
C GLN A 173 27.86 24.18 5.19
N LYS A 174 28.89 23.32 5.25
CA LYS A 174 30.29 23.72 5.11
C LYS A 174 30.57 24.34 3.75
N LYS A 175 30.12 23.72 2.67
CA LYS A 175 30.26 24.26 1.31
C LYS A 175 29.55 25.61 1.16
N LYS A 176 28.30 25.72 1.70
CA LYS A 176 27.56 26.98 1.72
C LYS A 176 28.32 28.08 2.45
N SER A 177 28.84 27.80 3.65
CA SER A 177 29.60 28.78 4.45
C SER A 177 30.93 29.16 3.77
N GLN A 178 31.60 28.24 3.10
CA GLN A 178 32.82 28.54 2.30
C GLN A 178 32.47 29.41 1.12
N ASN A 179 31.43 29.07 0.36
CA ASN A 179 31.02 29.87 -0.80
C ASN A 179 30.60 31.29 -0.43
N LEU A 180 29.90 31.43 0.71
CA LEU A 180 29.55 32.78 1.21
C LEU A 180 30.75 33.62 1.69
N LYS A 181 31.85 32.97 2.10
CA LYS A 181 33.09 33.65 2.46
C LYS A 181 33.96 34.02 1.26
N THR A 182 33.89 33.24 0.17
CA THR A 182 34.73 33.39 -1.04
C THR A 182 34.08 34.20 -2.13
N ARG A 183 32.75 34.33 -2.12
CA ARG A 183 31.99 35.16 -3.07
C ARG A 183 30.93 35.93 -2.31
N GLU A 184 31.04 37.27 -2.32
CA GLU A 184 29.84 38.09 -2.12
C GLU A 184 28.92 37.78 -3.32
N TYR A 185 27.74 37.19 -2.99
CA TYR A 185 26.70 37.05 -3.99
C TYR A 185 26.17 38.45 -4.28
N SER A 186 26.81 39.11 -5.25
CA SER A 186 26.28 40.36 -5.75
C SER A 186 25.18 40.03 -6.75
N TYR A 187 23.99 40.48 -6.46
CA TYR A 187 22.91 40.59 -7.45
C TYR A 187 23.49 41.44 -8.60
N ASN A 188 23.57 40.89 -9.82
CA ASN A 188 24.09 41.62 -10.95
C ASN A 188 23.07 42.70 -11.33
N PRO A 189 23.34 44.02 -11.05
CA PRO A 189 22.39 45.08 -11.36
C PRO A 189 22.26 45.35 -12.88
N ASP A 190 23.15 44.79 -13.69
CA ASP A 190 23.14 44.93 -15.15
C ASP A 190 22.35 43.83 -15.90
N MET A 191 21.45 43.13 -15.23
CA MET A 191 20.52 42.28 -15.94
C MET A 191 19.63 43.14 -16.84
N SER A 192 19.59 42.84 -18.15
CA SER A 192 18.65 43.50 -19.06
C SER A 192 17.23 43.36 -18.54
N GLU A 193 16.37 44.36 -18.76
CA GLU A 193 14.98 44.36 -18.41
C GLU A 193 14.26 43.07 -18.89
N TRP A 194 14.57 42.63 -20.10
CA TRP A 194 14.09 41.37 -20.66
C TRP A 194 14.47 40.14 -19.83
N THR A 195 15.73 40.08 -19.36
CA THR A 195 16.21 38.96 -18.56
C THR A 195 15.59 38.96 -17.18
N THR A 196 15.42 40.10 -16.56
CA THR A 196 14.75 40.28 -15.27
C THR A 196 13.30 39.82 -15.37
N ARG A 197 12.63 40.27 -16.40
CA ARG A 197 11.26 39.89 -16.66
C ARG A 197 11.09 38.38 -16.83
N LYS A 198 11.80 37.77 -17.77
CA LYS A 198 11.71 36.34 -18.07
C LYS A 198 12.09 35.43 -16.90
N ARG A 199 13.08 35.80 -16.11
CA ARG A 199 13.55 34.95 -15.00
C ARG A 199 12.75 35.09 -13.70
N TYR A 200 12.22 36.27 -13.43
CA TYR A 200 11.57 36.55 -12.16
C TYR A 200 10.09 36.85 -12.36
N ILE A 201 9.72 37.86 -13.13
CA ILE A 201 8.32 38.32 -13.22
C ILE A 201 7.46 37.27 -13.92
N ASP A 202 7.85 36.79 -15.10
CA ASP A 202 7.06 35.81 -15.84
C ASP A 202 7.00 34.46 -15.10
N ALA A 203 8.06 34.07 -14.39
CA ALA A 203 8.08 32.86 -13.59
C ALA A 203 7.10 32.97 -12.40
N ASP A 204 7.09 34.09 -11.69
CA ASP A 204 6.17 34.33 -10.57
C ASP A 204 4.71 34.42 -11.04
N LEU A 205 4.46 35.09 -12.17
CA LEU A 205 3.11 35.15 -12.75
C LEU A 205 2.60 33.74 -13.11
N LYS A 206 3.42 32.91 -13.77
CA LYS A 206 3.08 31.52 -14.08
C LYS A 206 2.83 30.69 -12.82
N ALA A 207 3.66 30.85 -11.80
CA ALA A 207 3.51 30.15 -10.53
C ALA A 207 2.19 30.53 -9.82
N ASN A 208 1.70 31.76 -10.02
CA ASN A 208 0.43 32.24 -9.51
C ASN A 208 -0.76 31.98 -10.46
N GLY A 209 -0.58 31.19 -11.51
CA GLY A 209 -1.66 30.74 -12.40
C GLY A 209 -2.05 31.72 -13.51
N TYR A 210 -1.18 32.69 -13.80
CA TYR A 210 -1.36 33.56 -14.96
C TYR A 210 -0.86 32.88 -16.23
N VAL A 211 -1.54 33.14 -17.34
CA VAL A 211 -1.28 32.52 -18.65
C VAL A 211 -0.91 33.59 -19.66
N PHE A 212 0.20 33.40 -20.38
CA PHE A 212 0.66 34.26 -21.45
C PHE A 212 0.06 33.83 -22.81
N ASP A 213 -1.25 33.64 -22.86
CA ASP A 213 -1.99 33.25 -24.04
C ASP A 213 -3.20 34.16 -24.19
N GLN A 214 -3.19 34.94 -25.28
CA GLN A 214 -4.28 35.88 -25.60
C GLN A 214 -5.64 35.18 -25.83
N ALA A 215 -5.65 33.89 -26.12
CA ALA A 215 -6.85 33.07 -26.22
C ALA A 215 -7.45 32.66 -24.86
N ALA A 216 -6.72 32.85 -23.76
CA ALA A 216 -7.19 32.48 -22.43
C ALA A 216 -8.26 33.44 -21.95
N LYS A 217 -9.41 32.91 -21.50
CA LYS A 217 -10.55 33.71 -21.03
C LYS A 217 -10.39 34.30 -19.63
N ARG A 218 -9.40 33.85 -18.85
CA ARG A 218 -9.13 34.29 -17.46
C ARG A 218 -7.62 34.28 -17.18
N ASN A 219 -7.19 35.22 -16.32
CA ASN A 219 -5.80 35.33 -15.86
C ASN A 219 -4.79 35.47 -17.02
N CYS A 220 -5.22 36.12 -18.13
CA CYS A 220 -4.33 36.37 -19.26
C CYS A 220 -3.45 37.57 -18.96
N VAL A 221 -2.16 37.44 -19.28
CA VAL A 221 -1.15 38.51 -19.20
C VAL A 221 -0.67 38.80 -20.60
N GLU A 222 -0.70 40.03 -21.00
CA GLU A 222 -0.16 40.49 -22.26
C GLU A 222 1.16 41.23 -22.03
N GLU A 223 2.19 40.85 -22.79
CA GLU A 223 3.49 41.47 -22.71
C GLU A 223 3.47 42.75 -23.59
N GLU A 224 4.11 43.84 -23.09
CA GLU A 224 4.29 45.08 -23.85
C GLU A 224 2.97 45.68 -24.38
N TYR A 225 1.95 45.65 -23.52
CA TYR A 225 0.67 46.30 -23.88
C TYR A 225 0.86 47.81 -24.08
N PRO A 226 0.55 48.37 -25.27
CA PRO A 226 0.78 49.75 -25.57
C PRO A 226 -0.19 50.66 -24.77
N VAL A 227 0.38 51.53 -23.96
CA VAL A 227 -0.38 52.51 -23.16
C VAL A 227 -0.20 53.90 -23.75
N THR A 228 -1.31 54.63 -23.92
CA THR A 228 -1.29 56.02 -24.38
C THR A 228 -1.60 56.99 -23.22
N GLY A 229 -1.15 58.20 -23.33
CA GLY A 229 -1.34 59.23 -22.30
C GLY A 229 -0.30 59.22 -21.18
N MET A 230 0.83 58.59 -21.40
CA MET A 230 1.94 58.56 -20.45
C MET A 230 2.60 59.96 -20.32
N PRO A 231 3.08 60.36 -19.14
CA PRO A 231 3.70 61.68 -18.91
C PRO A 231 5.15 61.74 -19.40
N ASN A 232 5.49 61.03 -20.47
CA ASN A 232 6.80 61.04 -21.15
C ASN A 232 6.75 61.85 -22.45
N ALA A 233 7.92 62.13 -23.07
CA ALA A 233 8.03 62.94 -24.25
C ALA A 233 7.28 62.39 -25.47
N THR A 234 7.05 61.06 -25.53
CA THR A 234 6.33 60.39 -26.63
C THR A 234 4.84 60.23 -26.36
N GLY A 235 4.40 60.38 -25.09
CA GLY A 235 3.01 60.13 -24.67
C GLY A 235 2.58 58.66 -24.73
N THR A 236 3.49 57.75 -25.04
CA THR A 236 3.28 56.30 -25.18
C THR A 236 4.27 55.50 -24.36
N GLY A 237 3.90 54.32 -23.91
CA GLY A 237 4.74 53.35 -23.19
C GLY A 237 4.24 51.93 -23.45
N TYR A 238 5.00 50.98 -22.98
CA TYR A 238 4.70 49.53 -23.01
C TYR A 238 4.76 48.97 -21.62
#